data_32b35e161102ce68a3540fc09fb3abf0
#
_entry.id   32b35e161102ce68a3540fc09fb3abf0
#
_cell.length_a   1.000
_cell.length_b   1.000
_cell.length_c   1.000
_cell.angle_alpha   90.00
_cell.angle_beta   90.00
_cell.angle_gamma   90.00
#
_symmetry.space_group_name_H-M   'P 1'
#
loop_
_entity.id
_entity.type
_entity.pdbx_description
1 polymer ?
#
loop_
_entity_poly.entity_id
_entity_poly.type
_entity_poly.pdbx_seq_one_letter_code
_entity_poly.pdbx_strand_id
1 'polypeptide(L)'
;MAFDDGARFRLPCEYLRVESPSAEVQGHGPGQKVLVPGKRKVNISAIEPIGNYAVMLRFDDGHDSGLYSWTYLYELGVEQEARWTAYLTELTARGQSRDS
;
A
#
# COMPACT_ATOMS: atom_id res chain seq x y z
N MET A 1 -8.64 0.13 10.44
CA MET A 1 -7.62 -0.60 11.24
C MET A 1 -7.36 0.15 12.53
N ALA A 2 -7.32 -0.53 13.64
CA ALA A 2 -7.16 0.06 14.96
C ALA A 2 -5.90 -0.46 15.63
N PHE A 3 -5.23 0.39 16.42
CA PHE A 3 -3.99 0.08 17.12
C PHE A 3 -4.16 0.24 18.63
N ASP A 4 -3.25 -0.38 19.39
CA ASP A 4 -3.33 -0.40 20.86
C ASP A 4 -3.25 0.97 21.52
N ASP A 5 -2.66 1.97 20.84
CA ASP A 5 -2.59 3.33 21.33
C ASP A 5 -3.87 4.15 21.09
N GLY A 6 -4.92 3.50 20.60
CA GLY A 6 -6.19 4.15 20.30
C GLY A 6 -6.28 4.75 18.91
N ALA A 7 -5.20 4.74 18.13
CA ALA A 7 -5.24 5.24 16.76
C ALA A 7 -6.08 4.34 15.87
N ARG A 8 -6.87 4.94 14.99
CA ARG A 8 -7.70 4.22 14.02
C ARG A 8 -7.54 4.84 12.66
N PHE A 9 -7.31 4.00 11.64
CA PHE A 9 -7.11 4.45 10.28
C PHE A 9 -8.00 3.65 9.35
N ARG A 10 -8.51 4.34 8.31
CA ARG A 10 -9.15 3.68 7.18
C ARG A 10 -8.13 3.61 6.06
N LEU A 11 -7.69 2.39 5.73
CA LEU A 11 -6.66 2.16 4.72
C LEU A 11 -7.30 1.48 3.50
N PRO A 12 -7.63 2.24 2.44
CA PRO A 12 -8.23 1.66 1.24
C PRO A 12 -7.33 0.61 0.58
N CYS A 13 -7.93 -0.38 -0.05
CA CYS A 13 -7.17 -1.44 -0.73
C CYS A 13 -6.22 -0.89 -1.79
N GLU A 14 -6.68 0.09 -2.56
CA GLU A 14 -5.85 0.74 -3.57
C GLU A 14 -4.60 1.38 -2.95
N TYR A 15 -4.78 2.09 -1.85
CA TYR A 15 -3.66 2.73 -1.14
C TYR A 15 -2.67 1.67 -0.63
N LEU A 16 -3.16 0.61 0.00
CA LEU A 16 -2.30 -0.47 0.47
C LEU A 16 -1.56 -1.15 -0.68
N ARG A 17 -2.21 -1.31 -1.83
CA ARG A 17 -1.60 -1.94 -3.00
C ARG A 17 -0.47 -1.10 -3.58
N VAL A 18 -0.68 0.21 -3.75
CA VAL A 18 0.33 1.09 -4.34
C VAL A 18 1.49 1.38 -3.39
N GLU A 19 1.27 1.21 -2.09
CA GLU A 19 2.30 1.40 -1.06
C GLU A 19 2.85 0.07 -0.53
N SER A 20 2.67 -1.03 -1.27
CA SER A 20 3.14 -2.35 -0.85
C SER A 20 4.63 -2.31 -0.50
N PRO A 21 5.05 -2.96 0.61
CA PRO A 21 6.46 -3.03 0.98
C PRO A 21 7.25 -4.06 0.17
N SER A 22 6.60 -4.76 -0.75
CA SER A 22 7.25 -5.73 -1.63
C SER A 22 8.31 -5.05 -2.51
N ALA A 23 9.40 -5.74 -2.81
CA ALA A 23 10.43 -5.25 -3.72
C ALA A 23 9.87 -4.96 -5.11
N GLU A 24 8.78 -5.62 -5.51
CA GLU A 24 8.11 -5.36 -6.77
C GLU A 24 7.61 -3.90 -6.86
N VAL A 25 7.32 -3.26 -5.73
CA VAL A 25 6.85 -1.88 -5.66
C VAL A 25 7.96 -0.95 -5.19
N GLN A 26 8.66 -1.31 -4.11
CA GLN A 26 9.64 -0.42 -3.49
C GLN A 26 10.99 -0.39 -4.21
N GLY A 27 11.27 -1.39 -5.06
CA GLY A 27 12.58 -1.52 -5.70
C GLY A 27 13.64 -2.01 -4.74
N HIS A 28 14.90 -1.87 -5.14
CA HIS A 28 16.04 -2.37 -4.37
C HIS A 28 16.87 -1.26 -3.73
N GLY A 29 16.44 -0.01 -3.81
CA GLY A 29 17.17 1.10 -3.22
C GLY A 29 16.39 2.41 -3.31
N PRO A 30 16.93 3.50 -2.72
CA PRO A 30 16.29 4.80 -2.75
C PRO A 30 16.00 5.26 -4.17
N GLY A 31 14.82 5.83 -4.39
CA GLY A 31 14.44 6.36 -5.70
C GLY A 31 13.99 5.31 -6.71
N GLN A 32 13.94 4.03 -6.32
CA GLN A 32 13.55 2.94 -7.23
C GLN A 32 12.10 2.48 -7.01
N LYS A 33 11.33 3.20 -6.22
CA LYS A 33 9.93 2.87 -6.02
C LYS A 33 9.16 2.93 -7.34
N VAL A 34 8.40 1.87 -7.63
CA VAL A 34 7.63 1.76 -8.86
C VAL A 34 6.27 2.41 -8.67
N LEU A 35 5.89 3.28 -9.62
CA LEU A 35 4.54 3.83 -9.67
C LEU A 35 3.60 2.76 -10.23
N VAL A 36 2.52 2.48 -9.51
CA VAL A 36 1.59 1.39 -9.87
C VAL A 36 0.24 1.98 -10.28
N PRO A 37 -0.04 2.16 -11.57
CA PRO A 37 -1.32 2.69 -12.03
C PRO A 37 -2.39 1.61 -12.13
N GLY A 38 -3.62 2.02 -12.39
CA GLY A 38 -4.70 1.09 -12.75
C GLY A 38 -5.24 0.25 -11.60
N LYS A 39 -5.10 0.70 -10.35
CA LYS A 39 -5.47 -0.11 -9.17
C LYS A 39 -6.75 0.36 -8.47
N ARG A 40 -7.55 1.22 -9.08
CA ARG A 40 -8.75 1.77 -8.45
C ARG A 40 -9.69 0.68 -7.91
N LYS A 41 -9.80 -0.44 -8.63
CA LYS A 41 -10.75 -1.52 -8.30
C LYS A 41 -10.12 -2.71 -7.60
N VAL A 42 -8.85 -2.60 -7.20
CA VAL A 42 -8.17 -3.71 -6.53
C VAL A 42 -8.80 -3.95 -5.16
N ASN A 43 -8.90 -5.21 -4.79
CA ASN A 43 -9.38 -5.63 -3.47
C ASN A 43 -8.41 -6.61 -2.84
N ILE A 44 -8.50 -6.76 -1.52
CA ILE A 44 -7.74 -7.75 -0.79
C ILE A 44 -8.56 -9.04 -0.79
N SER A 45 -7.96 -10.12 -1.30
CA SER A 45 -8.61 -11.43 -1.36
C SER A 45 -8.30 -12.29 -0.14
N ALA A 46 -7.19 -12.05 0.56
CA ALA A 46 -6.84 -12.79 1.77
C ALA A 46 -5.87 -11.99 2.64
N ILE A 47 -5.96 -12.21 3.95
CA ILE A 47 -5.06 -11.62 4.94
C ILE A 47 -4.51 -12.76 5.79
N GLU A 48 -3.19 -12.92 5.82
CA GLU A 48 -2.53 -13.98 6.58
C GLU A 48 -1.64 -13.38 7.65
N PRO A 49 -1.92 -13.60 8.95
CA PRO A 49 -1.03 -13.14 10.01
C PRO A 49 0.33 -13.84 9.93
N ILE A 50 1.39 -13.08 10.12
CA ILE A 50 2.77 -13.59 10.13
C ILE A 50 3.37 -13.27 11.50
N GLY A 51 3.44 -14.29 12.37
CA GLY A 51 3.84 -14.06 13.75
C GLY A 51 2.97 -13.00 14.42
N ASN A 52 3.57 -12.19 15.29
CA ASN A 52 2.88 -11.10 15.98
C ASN A 52 3.23 -9.73 15.38
N TYR A 53 3.99 -9.68 14.30
CA TYR A 53 4.60 -8.43 13.84
C TYR A 53 4.11 -7.96 12.47
N ALA A 54 3.42 -8.80 11.71
CA ALA A 54 3.05 -8.45 10.34
C ALA A 54 1.84 -9.24 9.84
N VAL A 55 1.31 -8.78 8.69
CA VAL A 55 0.32 -9.54 7.93
C VAL A 55 0.75 -9.58 6.47
N MET A 56 0.48 -10.69 5.81
CA MET A 56 0.62 -10.83 4.37
C MET A 56 -0.72 -10.48 3.75
N LEU A 57 -0.74 -9.52 2.82
CA LEU A 57 -1.95 -9.16 2.09
C LEU A 57 -1.88 -9.75 0.68
N ARG A 58 -2.92 -10.45 0.30
CA ARG A 58 -3.08 -10.96 -1.06
C ARG A 58 -4.14 -10.15 -1.77
N PHE A 59 -3.78 -9.59 -2.90
CA PHE A 59 -4.66 -8.74 -3.69
C PHE A 59 -5.24 -9.53 -4.86
N ASP A 60 -6.42 -9.12 -5.33
CA ASP A 60 -7.12 -9.83 -6.41
C ASP A 60 -6.49 -9.59 -7.80
N ASP A 61 -5.49 -8.72 -7.89
CA ASP A 61 -4.71 -8.54 -9.12
C ASP A 61 -3.50 -9.48 -9.22
N GLY A 62 -3.37 -10.42 -8.28
CA GLY A 62 -2.28 -11.39 -8.26
C GLY A 62 -1.06 -10.96 -7.45
N HIS A 63 -1.03 -9.75 -6.91
CA HIS A 63 0.06 -9.29 -6.05
C HIS A 63 -0.10 -9.91 -4.66
N ASP A 64 0.86 -10.73 -4.25
CA ASP A 64 0.76 -11.47 -2.98
C ASP A 64 2.09 -11.50 -2.19
N SER A 65 3.04 -10.64 -2.53
CA SER A 65 4.36 -10.63 -1.89
C SER A 65 4.54 -9.50 -0.86
N GLY A 66 3.48 -8.76 -0.55
CA GLY A 66 3.57 -7.65 0.40
C GLY A 66 3.42 -8.12 1.85
N LEU A 67 4.49 -8.01 2.63
CA LEU A 67 4.50 -8.30 4.06
C LEU A 67 4.42 -6.97 4.82
N TYR A 68 3.25 -6.68 5.38
CA TYR A 68 2.99 -5.39 6.04
C TYR A 68 3.19 -5.54 7.53
N SER A 69 4.29 -4.98 8.06
CA SER A 69 4.47 -4.92 9.51
C SER A 69 3.46 -3.95 10.12
N TRP A 70 3.14 -4.16 11.40
CA TRP A 70 2.23 -3.24 12.11
C TRP A 70 2.80 -1.83 12.15
N THR A 71 4.12 -1.69 12.30
CA THR A 71 4.79 -0.38 12.25
C THR A 71 4.57 0.30 10.91
N TYR A 72 4.73 -0.44 9.81
CA TYR A 72 4.53 0.12 8.48
C TYR A 72 3.07 0.53 8.25
N LEU A 73 2.11 -0.31 8.69
CA LEU A 73 0.69 0.02 8.58
C LEU A 73 0.35 1.28 9.37
N TYR A 74 0.95 1.46 10.54
CA TYR A 74 0.77 2.67 11.34
C TYR A 74 1.32 3.89 10.59
N GLU A 75 2.52 3.79 10.02
CA GLU A 75 3.11 4.86 9.22
C GLU A 75 2.21 5.22 8.02
N LEU A 76 1.66 4.21 7.33
CA LEU A 76 0.74 4.45 6.23
C LEU A 76 -0.50 5.21 6.70
N GLY A 77 -1.02 4.88 7.87
CA GLY A 77 -2.17 5.58 8.43
C GLY A 77 -1.86 7.03 8.75
N VAL A 78 -0.75 7.29 9.43
CA VAL A 78 -0.34 8.64 9.81
C VAL A 78 -0.04 9.50 8.57
N GLU A 79 0.60 8.92 7.55
CA GLU A 79 1.04 9.63 6.36
C GLU A 79 0.08 9.52 5.18
N GLN A 80 -1.13 9.02 5.41
CA GLN A 80 -2.06 8.68 4.33
C GLN A 80 -2.35 9.86 3.41
N GLU A 81 -2.66 11.02 3.96
CA GLU A 81 -2.99 12.20 3.15
C GLU A 81 -1.81 12.62 2.28
N ALA A 82 -0.62 12.73 2.88
CA ALA A 82 0.58 13.16 2.16
C ALA A 82 0.96 12.14 1.09
N ARG A 83 0.96 10.86 1.43
CA ARG A 83 1.33 9.80 0.48
C ARG A 83 0.32 9.68 -0.66
N TRP A 84 -0.96 9.79 -0.36
CA TRP A 84 -2.01 9.68 -1.38
C TRP A 84 -1.96 10.86 -2.34
N THR A 85 -1.78 12.09 -1.83
CA THR A 85 -1.62 13.27 -2.67
C THR A 85 -0.40 13.14 -3.57
N ALA A 86 0.74 12.67 -3.02
CA ALA A 86 1.95 12.46 -3.81
C ALA A 86 1.73 11.42 -4.91
N TYR A 87 1.00 10.35 -4.61
CA TYR A 87 0.69 9.31 -5.59
C TYR A 87 -0.16 9.87 -6.74
N LEU A 88 -1.22 10.60 -6.43
CA LEU A 88 -2.09 11.19 -7.45
C LEU A 88 -1.33 12.21 -8.32
N THR A 89 -0.48 13.02 -7.70
CA THR A 89 0.35 13.99 -8.41
C THR A 89 1.30 13.29 -9.38
N GLU A 90 1.93 12.20 -8.95
CA GLU A 90 2.86 11.44 -9.79
C GLU A 90 2.14 10.77 -10.96
N LEU A 91 0.95 10.22 -10.74
CA LEU A 91 0.14 9.65 -11.82
C LEU A 91 -0.13 10.69 -12.90
N THR A 92 -0.57 11.89 -12.49
CA THR A 92 -0.86 12.97 -13.42
C THR A 92 0.40 13.40 -14.17
N ALA A 93 1.52 13.53 -13.46
CA ALA A 93 2.80 13.95 -14.05
C ALA A 93 3.29 12.97 -15.12
N ARG A 94 2.96 11.69 -14.98
CA ARG A 94 3.36 10.65 -15.95
C ARG A 94 2.29 10.32 -16.98
N GLY A 95 1.18 11.05 -17.00
CA GLY A 95 0.08 10.80 -17.92
C GLY A 95 -0.63 9.47 -17.67
N GLN A 96 -0.58 8.95 -16.45
CA GLN A 96 -1.23 7.71 -16.06
C GLN A 96 -2.44 7.99 -15.16
N SER A 97 -3.26 6.97 -14.92
CA SER A 97 -4.44 7.14 -14.07
C SER A 97 -4.66 5.91 -13.20
N ARG A 98 -5.60 6.05 -12.25
CA ARG A 98 -6.03 4.96 -11.37
C ARG A 98 -6.79 3.88 -12.13
N ASP A 99 -7.30 4.20 -13.30
CA ASP A 99 -8.15 3.31 -14.12
C ASP A 99 -7.41 2.64 -15.26
N SER A 100 -6.16 2.95 -15.48
CA SER A 100 -5.43 2.44 -16.64
C SER A 100 -4.24 1.56 -16.30
#